data_bbc8809fcddfc145785971babf93fa33
#
_entry.id   bbc8809fcddfc145785971babf93fa33
#
_cell.length_a   1.000
_cell.length_b   1.000
_cell.length_c   1.000
_cell.angle_alpha   90.00
_cell.angle_beta   90.00
_cell.angle_gamma   90.00
#
_symmetry.space_group_name_H-M   'P 1'
#
loop_
_entity.id
_entity.type
_entity.pdbx_description
1 polymer ?
#
loop_
_entity_poly.entity_id
_entity_poly.type
_entity_poly.pdbx_seq_one_letter_code
_entity_poly.pdbx_strand_id
1 'polypeptide(L)'
;MRSLEHQGVKTIFGYPGGSIMPVFDALYDHRKNLNHILVRHEQGATHAAQGFARVSGEVGVCLVTSGPGATNTITGIADAMIDSTPVVVIAGQVATGFLGTDAFQEVDLVGITQPITKWSYQIRRAEDVAWAVARAFYIARSGRPGPVVLDFAKNAQVDKTEYMPVEVDYVRSYLPVPEMEPDAIQQAAELINAAERPLVLVGQGVELGNAQNELRAFIEKADMPAGCTLLGLSALPTAHPLNKGMLGMHGNLGPNINTNKCDVLIAVGMRFDDRVTGKLATYASQAKIIHFDIDPAEIDKNVKTDVAVLGNCKETLAAVTELLKPAGHKEWLDSFLPYEQMEEEKVIRPELHPAGDKLSMGEVVRAVSEATDNEAVLVTDVGQNQMMSARYFKYSKERSIVTSGGLGTMGFGLPAAIGATFGRPDRTVCVFMGDGGLQMNLQELGTVMEQKAPVKMILLNNNFLGNVRQWQAMFFNRRYSFTPMMNPDYMKIASAYEIPARRVFTREELAKAIGEMIATDGPFLLEACVEEEGNVMPMTPPGGSVNQMLLEC
;
A
#
# COMPACT_ATOMS: atom_id res chain seq x y z
N MET A 1 -28.19 3.87 3.67
CA MET A 1 -28.00 3.57 2.24
C MET A 1 -27.96 4.82 1.36
N ARG A 2 -29.00 5.65 1.32
CA ARG A 2 -29.02 6.88 0.47
C ARG A 2 -27.81 7.81 0.68
N SER A 3 -27.33 7.96 1.91
CA SER A 3 -26.13 8.76 2.20
C SER A 3 -24.88 8.16 1.54
N LEU A 4 -24.74 6.82 1.51
CA LEU A 4 -23.62 6.16 0.83
C LEU A 4 -23.71 6.31 -0.69
N GLU A 5 -24.92 6.12 -1.27
CA GLU A 5 -25.16 6.37 -2.71
C GLU A 5 -24.84 7.82 -3.08
N HIS A 6 -25.20 8.79 -2.23
CA HIS A 6 -24.91 10.21 -2.43
C HIS A 6 -23.39 10.51 -2.41
N GLN A 7 -22.60 9.76 -1.63
CA GLN A 7 -21.13 9.82 -1.65
C GLN A 7 -20.49 9.04 -2.80
N GLY A 8 -21.28 8.48 -3.73
CA GLY A 8 -20.79 7.76 -4.89
C GLY A 8 -20.37 6.31 -4.62
N VAL A 9 -20.64 5.79 -3.42
CA VAL A 9 -20.28 4.40 -3.07
C VAL A 9 -21.01 3.42 -3.98
N LYS A 10 -20.25 2.44 -4.51
CA LYS A 10 -20.78 1.33 -5.32
C LYS A 10 -20.49 -0.03 -4.70
N THR A 11 -19.38 -0.13 -3.96
CA THR A 11 -18.92 -1.40 -3.37
C THR A 11 -18.69 -1.24 -1.87
N ILE A 12 -19.17 -2.21 -1.11
CA ILE A 12 -19.02 -2.28 0.36
C ILE A 12 -18.47 -3.66 0.69
N PHE A 13 -17.43 -3.72 1.52
CA PHE A 13 -16.89 -4.97 2.06
C PHE A 13 -17.39 -5.15 3.49
N GLY A 14 -17.89 -6.32 3.87
CA GLY A 14 -18.39 -6.41 5.21
C GLY A 14 -18.88 -7.78 5.63
N TYR A 15 -19.32 -7.84 6.90
CA TYR A 15 -19.86 -9.04 7.51
C TYR A 15 -21.08 -8.70 8.39
N PRO A 16 -22.24 -9.33 8.18
CA PRO A 16 -23.46 -9.03 8.93
C PRO A 16 -23.37 -9.52 10.39
N GLY A 17 -24.17 -8.89 11.25
CA GLY A 17 -24.34 -9.30 12.64
C GLY A 17 -25.49 -8.57 13.32
N GLY A 18 -25.79 -8.94 14.56
CA GLY A 18 -27.00 -8.52 15.25
C GLY A 18 -27.19 -7.00 15.41
N SER A 19 -26.11 -6.28 15.72
CA SER A 19 -26.20 -4.84 15.99
C SER A 19 -26.18 -3.96 14.73
N ILE A 20 -25.94 -4.55 13.55
CA ILE A 20 -25.97 -3.84 12.26
C ILE A 20 -27.07 -4.35 11.33
N MET A 21 -27.90 -5.28 11.80
CA MET A 21 -28.95 -5.93 11.02
C MET A 21 -29.89 -4.94 10.31
N PRO A 22 -30.38 -3.84 10.94
CA PRO A 22 -31.27 -2.92 10.24
C PRO A 22 -30.63 -2.25 9.02
N VAL A 23 -29.29 -2.06 9.04
CA VAL A 23 -28.54 -1.50 7.91
C VAL A 23 -28.45 -2.55 6.79
N PHE A 24 -28.21 -3.82 7.12
CA PHE A 24 -28.20 -4.92 6.13
C PHE A 24 -29.58 -5.19 5.54
N ASP A 25 -30.65 -5.05 6.34
CA ASP A 25 -32.03 -5.13 5.84
C ASP A 25 -32.30 -4.03 4.80
N ALA A 26 -31.96 -2.79 5.12
CA ALA A 26 -32.06 -1.67 4.18
C ALA A 26 -31.19 -1.87 2.92
N LEU A 27 -30.01 -2.51 3.04
CA LEU A 27 -29.13 -2.79 1.90
C LEU A 27 -29.80 -3.72 0.87
N TYR A 28 -30.69 -4.60 1.31
CA TYR A 28 -31.45 -5.49 0.40
C TYR A 28 -32.22 -4.71 -0.66
N ASP A 29 -32.83 -3.57 -0.29
CA ASP A 29 -33.56 -2.71 -1.23
C ASP A 29 -32.65 -1.91 -2.15
N HIS A 30 -31.38 -1.66 -1.72
CA HIS A 30 -30.39 -0.87 -2.44
C HIS A 30 -29.38 -1.70 -3.26
N ARG A 31 -29.49 -3.03 -3.29
CA ARG A 31 -28.53 -3.96 -3.93
C ARG A 31 -28.30 -3.75 -5.43
N LYS A 32 -29.14 -2.97 -6.10
CA LYS A 32 -28.92 -2.59 -7.51
C LYS A 32 -27.86 -1.52 -7.68
N ASN A 33 -27.67 -0.69 -6.66
CA ASN A 33 -26.75 0.45 -6.66
C ASN A 33 -25.52 0.21 -5.79
N LEU A 34 -25.69 -0.57 -4.70
CA LEU A 34 -24.66 -0.87 -3.72
C LEU A 34 -24.37 -2.38 -3.74
N ASN A 35 -23.19 -2.72 -4.25
CA ASN A 35 -22.71 -4.10 -4.25
C ASN A 35 -22.03 -4.41 -2.92
N HIS A 36 -22.54 -5.40 -2.18
CA HIS A 36 -21.95 -5.85 -0.93
C HIS A 36 -21.15 -7.13 -1.14
N ILE A 37 -19.89 -7.10 -0.79
CA ILE A 37 -18.97 -8.24 -0.83
C ILE A 37 -18.91 -8.86 0.55
N LEU A 38 -19.46 -10.06 0.69
CA LEU A 38 -19.41 -10.80 1.94
C LEU A 38 -18.01 -11.41 2.13
N VAL A 39 -17.25 -10.85 3.04
CA VAL A 39 -15.95 -11.38 3.47
C VAL A 39 -16.12 -12.56 4.44
N ARG A 40 -15.04 -13.19 4.86
CA ARG A 40 -15.06 -14.27 5.85
C ARG A 40 -14.52 -13.86 7.21
N HIS A 41 -13.92 -12.67 7.30
CA HIS A 41 -13.43 -12.06 8.52
C HIS A 41 -13.41 -10.53 8.37
N GLU A 42 -13.73 -9.78 9.41
CA GLU A 42 -13.84 -8.31 9.35
C GLU A 42 -12.48 -7.63 9.10
N GLN A 43 -11.38 -8.24 9.52
CA GLN A 43 -10.04 -7.79 9.11
C GLN A 43 -9.89 -7.85 7.59
N GLY A 44 -10.37 -8.93 6.96
CA GLY A 44 -10.42 -9.06 5.51
C GLY A 44 -11.24 -7.94 4.84
N ALA A 45 -12.35 -7.52 5.45
CA ALA A 45 -13.15 -6.39 4.94
C ALA A 45 -12.36 -5.10 4.87
N THR A 46 -11.60 -4.77 5.94
CA THR A 46 -10.81 -3.54 5.97
C THR A 46 -9.63 -3.58 5.00
N HIS A 47 -8.97 -4.73 4.82
CA HIS A 47 -7.91 -4.87 3.83
C HIS A 47 -8.44 -4.84 2.40
N ALA A 48 -9.61 -5.44 2.13
CA ALA A 48 -10.27 -5.33 0.83
C ALA A 48 -10.67 -3.88 0.51
N ALA A 49 -11.23 -3.16 1.49
CA ALA A 49 -11.52 -1.74 1.34
C ALA A 49 -10.26 -0.91 1.02
N GLN A 50 -9.11 -1.24 1.62
CA GLN A 50 -7.83 -0.61 1.29
C GLN A 50 -7.37 -0.93 -0.13
N GLY A 51 -7.41 -2.22 -0.53
CA GLY A 51 -7.04 -2.63 -1.88
C GLY A 51 -7.88 -1.90 -2.94
N PHE A 52 -9.19 -1.81 -2.73
CA PHE A 52 -10.11 -1.03 -3.56
C PHE A 52 -9.69 0.45 -3.63
N ALA A 53 -9.47 1.08 -2.47
CA ALA A 53 -9.16 2.51 -2.41
C ALA A 53 -7.85 2.87 -3.11
N ARG A 54 -6.81 2.06 -2.96
CA ARG A 54 -5.48 2.33 -3.53
C ARG A 54 -5.47 2.28 -5.04
N VAL A 55 -6.20 1.35 -5.65
CA VAL A 55 -6.23 1.21 -7.11
C VAL A 55 -7.24 2.12 -7.79
N SER A 56 -8.39 2.40 -7.13
CA SER A 56 -9.44 3.25 -7.69
C SER A 56 -9.22 4.74 -7.43
N GLY A 57 -8.56 5.09 -6.31
CA GLY A 57 -8.49 6.46 -5.81
C GLY A 57 -9.76 6.92 -5.07
N GLU A 58 -10.74 6.03 -4.91
CA GLU A 58 -11.99 6.28 -4.19
C GLU A 58 -11.88 5.87 -2.72
N VAL A 59 -12.85 6.26 -1.89
CA VAL A 59 -12.91 5.85 -0.48
C VAL A 59 -13.39 4.40 -0.38
N GLY A 60 -12.62 3.54 0.27
CA GLY A 60 -13.03 2.19 0.59
C GLY A 60 -14.07 2.17 1.72
N VAL A 61 -15.06 1.27 1.66
CA VAL A 61 -16.13 1.20 2.66
C VAL A 61 -16.18 -0.19 3.29
N CYS A 62 -16.13 -0.24 4.62
CA CYS A 62 -16.27 -1.44 5.42
C CYS A 62 -17.53 -1.35 6.29
N LEU A 63 -18.36 -2.42 6.33
CA LEU A 63 -19.59 -2.48 7.10
C LEU A 63 -19.60 -3.74 7.98
N VAL A 64 -19.60 -3.57 9.30
CA VAL A 64 -19.45 -4.67 10.27
C VAL A 64 -20.38 -4.49 11.48
N THR A 65 -20.51 -5.54 12.29
CA THR A 65 -21.30 -5.50 13.53
C THR A 65 -20.48 -4.95 14.70
N SER A 66 -21.09 -4.86 15.88
CA SER A 66 -20.48 -4.41 17.14
C SER A 66 -19.55 -5.47 17.76
N GLY A 67 -18.92 -5.12 18.86
CA GLY A 67 -18.07 -5.99 19.67
C GLY A 67 -16.95 -6.63 18.84
N PRO A 68 -16.90 -7.97 18.74
CA PRO A 68 -15.83 -8.65 18.01
C PRO A 68 -15.79 -8.28 16.51
N GLY A 69 -16.92 -7.98 15.88
CA GLY A 69 -16.96 -7.53 14.49
C GLY A 69 -16.24 -6.19 14.31
N ALA A 70 -16.46 -5.25 15.23
CA ALA A 70 -15.77 -3.97 15.24
C ALA A 70 -14.29 -4.10 15.62
N THR A 71 -13.95 -4.86 16.68
CA THR A 71 -12.57 -5.01 17.12
C THR A 71 -11.69 -5.77 16.13
N ASN A 72 -12.26 -6.69 15.34
CA ASN A 72 -11.53 -7.37 14.25
C ASN A 72 -11.09 -6.41 13.12
N THR A 73 -11.64 -5.20 13.04
CA THR A 73 -11.22 -4.20 12.03
C THR A 73 -9.99 -3.40 12.44
N ILE A 74 -9.59 -3.43 13.70
CA ILE A 74 -8.57 -2.54 14.29
C ILE A 74 -7.23 -2.60 13.56
N THR A 75 -6.72 -3.80 13.28
CA THR A 75 -5.47 -3.97 12.53
C THR A 75 -5.56 -3.30 11.15
N GLY A 76 -6.65 -3.51 10.41
CA GLY A 76 -6.81 -2.90 9.09
C GLY A 76 -7.01 -1.39 9.15
N ILE A 77 -7.65 -0.85 10.20
CA ILE A 77 -7.77 0.60 10.43
C ILE A 77 -6.38 1.21 10.69
N ALA A 78 -5.58 0.58 11.57
CA ALA A 78 -4.22 1.04 11.87
C ALA A 78 -3.31 1.00 10.63
N ASP A 79 -3.44 -0.04 9.82
CA ASP A 79 -2.73 -0.19 8.54
C ASP A 79 -3.12 0.93 7.55
N ALA A 80 -4.42 1.21 7.42
CA ALA A 80 -4.92 2.30 6.58
C ALA A 80 -4.42 3.68 7.05
N MET A 81 -4.30 3.90 8.38
CA MET A 81 -3.84 5.17 8.94
C MET A 81 -2.38 5.42 8.62
N ILE A 82 -1.50 4.45 8.84
CA ILE A 82 -0.06 4.63 8.62
C ILE A 82 0.29 4.77 7.15
N ASP A 83 -0.48 4.11 6.26
CA ASP A 83 -0.31 4.15 4.81
C ASP A 83 -1.21 5.18 4.11
N SER A 84 -1.85 6.07 4.86
CA SER A 84 -2.65 7.18 4.32
C SER A 84 -3.73 6.71 3.32
N THR A 85 -4.42 5.60 3.62
CA THR A 85 -5.45 5.03 2.76
C THR A 85 -6.84 5.49 3.20
N PRO A 86 -7.64 6.12 2.33
CA PRO A 86 -8.98 6.59 2.68
C PRO A 86 -9.95 5.41 2.82
N VAL A 87 -10.38 5.14 4.05
CA VAL A 87 -11.37 4.09 4.36
C VAL A 87 -12.41 4.63 5.34
N VAL A 88 -13.67 4.33 5.10
CA VAL A 88 -14.77 4.58 6.05
C VAL A 88 -15.26 3.24 6.59
N VAL A 89 -15.08 3.02 7.88
CA VAL A 89 -15.58 1.84 8.60
C VAL A 89 -16.86 2.22 9.32
N ILE A 90 -17.93 1.52 9.02
CA ILE A 90 -19.24 1.66 9.68
C ILE A 90 -19.47 0.41 10.51
N ALA A 91 -19.41 0.56 11.82
CA ALA A 91 -19.62 -0.53 12.76
C ALA A 91 -20.94 -0.34 13.51
N GLY A 92 -21.70 -1.42 13.69
CA GLY A 92 -22.87 -1.41 14.55
C GLY A 92 -22.49 -1.22 16.02
N GLN A 93 -23.41 -0.69 16.81
CA GLN A 93 -23.27 -0.55 18.25
C GLN A 93 -24.60 -0.92 18.94
N VAL A 94 -24.54 -1.22 20.24
CA VAL A 94 -25.73 -1.40 21.05
C VAL A 94 -26.59 -0.14 21.07
N ALA A 95 -27.85 -0.24 21.47
CA ALA A 95 -28.71 0.95 21.62
C ALA A 95 -28.16 1.86 22.73
N THR A 96 -28.37 3.18 22.58
CA THR A 96 -27.82 4.21 23.47
C THR A 96 -28.11 3.99 24.96
N GLY A 97 -29.26 3.37 25.31
CA GLY A 97 -29.59 3.05 26.70
C GLY A 97 -28.73 1.94 27.34
N PHE A 98 -27.96 1.20 26.52
CA PHE A 98 -27.05 0.14 26.98
C PHE A 98 -25.59 0.53 26.96
N LEU A 99 -25.25 1.71 26.44
CA LEU A 99 -23.86 2.16 26.41
C LEU A 99 -23.28 2.35 27.81
N GLY A 100 -22.12 1.78 28.07
CA GLY A 100 -21.43 1.81 29.36
C GLY A 100 -22.00 0.85 30.39
N THR A 101 -22.76 -0.17 29.97
CA THR A 101 -23.38 -1.15 30.88
C THR A 101 -22.79 -2.56 30.75
N ASP A 102 -21.71 -2.72 29.97
CA ASP A 102 -21.12 -4.02 29.60
C ASP A 102 -22.15 -4.94 28.91
N ALA A 103 -23.01 -4.35 28.08
CA ALA A 103 -24.02 -5.08 27.31
C ALA A 103 -23.37 -6.07 26.34
N PHE A 104 -24.13 -7.11 25.95
CA PHE A 104 -23.63 -8.12 25.02
C PHE A 104 -23.10 -7.50 23.71
N GLN A 105 -21.86 -7.79 23.37
CA GLN A 105 -21.14 -7.25 22.21
C GLN A 105 -21.00 -5.71 22.22
N GLU A 106 -21.03 -5.07 23.37
CA GLU A 106 -20.60 -3.68 23.52
C GLU A 106 -19.09 -3.56 23.57
N VAL A 107 -18.54 -2.52 22.98
CA VAL A 107 -17.15 -2.09 23.12
C VAL A 107 -17.07 -0.59 22.89
N ASP A 108 -16.17 0.11 23.60
CA ASP A 108 -15.87 1.52 23.33
C ASP A 108 -15.03 1.65 22.05
N LEU A 109 -15.71 1.54 20.92
CA LEU A 109 -15.05 1.57 19.61
C LEU A 109 -14.40 2.93 19.33
N VAL A 110 -15.03 4.03 19.73
CA VAL A 110 -14.47 5.37 19.55
C VAL A 110 -13.17 5.51 20.32
N GLY A 111 -13.13 5.08 21.58
CA GLY A 111 -11.91 5.12 22.40
C GLY A 111 -10.78 4.27 21.81
N ILE A 112 -11.09 3.07 21.32
CA ILE A 112 -10.09 2.17 20.70
C ILE A 112 -9.55 2.74 19.39
N THR A 113 -10.38 3.37 18.58
CA THR A 113 -10.00 3.83 17.23
C THR A 113 -9.45 5.25 17.16
N GLN A 114 -9.60 6.03 18.22
CA GLN A 114 -9.15 7.43 18.26
C GLN A 114 -7.68 7.61 17.85
N PRO A 115 -6.69 6.82 18.32
CA PRO A 115 -5.29 7.01 17.98
C PRO A 115 -4.92 6.52 16.57
N ILE A 116 -5.79 5.79 15.89
CA ILE A 116 -5.53 5.14 14.60
C ILE A 116 -6.48 5.62 13.48
N THR A 117 -7.18 6.74 13.69
CA THR A 117 -8.11 7.32 12.70
C THR A 117 -7.94 8.82 12.60
N LYS A 118 -8.35 9.38 11.47
CA LYS A 118 -8.49 10.84 11.33
C LYS A 118 -9.68 11.38 12.12
N TRP A 119 -10.73 10.57 12.25
CA TRP A 119 -11.94 10.90 13.01
C TRP A 119 -12.71 9.63 13.35
N SER A 120 -13.21 9.57 14.59
CA SER A 120 -14.14 8.54 15.05
C SER A 120 -15.37 9.23 15.64
N TYR A 121 -16.57 8.74 15.29
CA TYR A 121 -17.80 9.35 15.74
C TYR A 121 -18.89 8.33 16.04
N GLN A 122 -19.56 8.47 17.19
CA GLN A 122 -20.70 7.64 17.56
C GLN A 122 -22.01 8.29 17.15
N ILE A 123 -22.71 7.69 16.20
CA ILE A 123 -24.02 8.14 15.71
C ILE A 123 -25.09 7.64 16.68
N ARG A 124 -25.73 8.54 17.41
CA ARG A 124 -26.73 8.23 18.45
C ARG A 124 -28.16 8.54 18.04
N ARG A 125 -28.39 9.29 16.97
CA ARG A 125 -29.69 9.71 16.48
C ARG A 125 -29.78 9.55 14.97
N ALA A 126 -30.96 9.21 14.46
CA ALA A 126 -31.21 9.02 13.04
C ALA A 126 -30.95 10.30 12.22
N GLU A 127 -31.24 11.48 12.80
CA GLU A 127 -31.05 12.78 12.14
C GLU A 127 -29.58 13.07 11.83
N ASP A 128 -28.65 12.53 12.62
CA ASP A 128 -27.22 12.77 12.47
C ASP A 128 -26.58 11.93 11.36
N VAL A 129 -27.27 10.89 10.85
CA VAL A 129 -26.68 9.91 9.91
C VAL A 129 -26.17 10.56 8.63
N ALA A 130 -26.99 11.37 7.96
CA ALA A 130 -26.62 11.97 6.68
C ALA A 130 -25.39 12.88 6.83
N TRP A 131 -25.37 13.71 7.88
CA TRP A 131 -24.25 14.59 8.20
C TRP A 131 -22.98 13.79 8.58
N ALA A 132 -23.10 12.79 9.44
CA ALA A 132 -21.96 11.99 9.89
C ALA A 132 -21.29 11.25 8.72
N VAL A 133 -22.09 10.67 7.82
CA VAL A 133 -21.58 10.00 6.61
C VAL A 133 -20.88 11.01 5.69
N ALA A 134 -21.51 12.14 5.35
CA ALA A 134 -20.90 13.15 4.49
C ALA A 134 -19.57 13.66 5.08
N ARG A 135 -19.55 13.94 6.38
CA ARG A 135 -18.34 14.39 7.09
C ARG A 135 -17.25 13.30 7.11
N ALA A 136 -17.61 12.03 7.31
CA ALA A 136 -16.68 10.91 7.29
C ALA A 136 -15.94 10.79 5.93
N PHE A 137 -16.69 10.87 4.84
CA PHE A 137 -16.11 10.81 3.49
C PHE A 137 -15.24 12.04 3.18
N TYR A 138 -15.68 13.24 3.57
CA TYR A 138 -14.87 14.44 3.42
C TYR A 138 -13.54 14.33 4.16
N ILE A 139 -13.55 13.93 5.45
CA ILE A 139 -12.33 13.79 6.25
C ILE A 139 -11.43 12.66 5.71
N ALA A 140 -12.01 11.52 5.30
CA ALA A 140 -11.23 10.38 4.82
C ALA A 140 -10.41 10.71 3.59
N ARG A 141 -10.97 11.46 2.63
CA ARG A 141 -10.34 11.75 1.32
C ARG A 141 -9.57 13.07 1.25
N SER A 142 -9.80 14.01 2.17
CA SER A 142 -9.20 15.35 2.10
C SER A 142 -7.87 15.42 2.85
N GLY A 143 -6.97 16.33 2.42
CA GLY A 143 -5.64 16.46 2.96
C GLY A 143 -4.81 15.18 2.80
N ARG A 144 -4.02 14.82 3.81
CA ARG A 144 -3.45 13.46 3.89
C ARG A 144 -4.60 12.49 4.11
N PRO A 145 -4.90 11.57 3.17
CA PRO A 145 -6.01 10.63 3.32
C PRO A 145 -5.82 9.70 4.52
N GLY A 146 -6.91 9.09 4.98
CA GLY A 146 -6.83 8.11 6.07
C GLY A 146 -8.20 7.61 6.52
N PRO A 147 -8.24 6.65 7.45
CA PRO A 147 -9.45 6.01 7.89
C PRO A 147 -10.30 6.90 8.81
N VAL A 148 -11.60 6.68 8.71
CA VAL A 148 -12.63 7.25 9.60
C VAL A 148 -13.54 6.13 10.08
N VAL A 149 -13.97 6.18 11.35
CA VAL A 149 -14.86 5.18 11.94
C VAL A 149 -16.17 5.84 12.39
N LEU A 150 -17.27 5.23 11.96
CA LEU A 150 -18.62 5.55 12.41
C LEU A 150 -19.16 4.41 13.28
N ASP A 151 -19.35 4.67 14.55
CA ASP A 151 -19.93 3.77 15.55
C ASP A 151 -21.43 4.00 15.61
N PHE A 152 -22.24 3.09 15.05
CA PHE A 152 -23.64 3.33 14.70
C PHE A 152 -24.58 2.68 15.71
N ALA A 153 -25.07 3.44 16.68
CA ALA A 153 -26.00 2.96 17.70
C ALA A 153 -27.30 2.41 17.10
N LYS A 154 -27.78 1.28 17.66
CA LYS A 154 -28.91 0.52 17.10
C LYS A 154 -30.22 1.32 17.03
N ASN A 155 -30.50 2.16 18.02
CA ASN A 155 -31.69 3.04 17.97
C ASN A 155 -31.61 4.02 16.79
N ALA A 156 -30.46 4.60 16.52
CA ALA A 156 -30.29 5.50 15.36
C ALA A 156 -30.43 4.78 14.00
N GLN A 157 -30.27 3.44 13.97
CA GLN A 157 -30.50 2.64 12.76
C GLN A 157 -31.99 2.36 12.52
N VAL A 158 -32.85 2.31 13.56
CA VAL A 158 -34.27 1.94 13.46
C VAL A 158 -35.21 3.14 13.57
N ASP A 159 -34.76 4.24 14.17
CA ASP A 159 -35.54 5.46 14.28
C ASP A 159 -35.78 6.08 12.89
N LYS A 160 -36.92 6.75 12.73
CA LYS A 160 -37.32 7.36 11.46
C LYS A 160 -36.91 8.83 11.42
N THR A 161 -36.35 9.23 10.29
CA THR A 161 -36.05 10.64 9.98
C THR A 161 -36.36 10.92 8.52
N GLU A 162 -36.57 12.19 8.18
CA GLU A 162 -36.62 12.62 6.80
C GLU A 162 -35.21 12.69 6.25
N TYR A 163 -34.98 12.01 5.12
CA TYR A 163 -33.66 12.05 4.47
C TYR A 163 -33.48 13.33 3.68
N MET A 164 -32.50 14.12 4.11
CA MET A 164 -31.99 15.27 3.38
C MET A 164 -30.51 15.01 2.99
N PRO A 165 -30.14 15.10 1.70
CA PRO A 165 -28.74 15.00 1.31
C PRO A 165 -27.94 16.14 1.96
N VAL A 166 -26.75 15.81 2.45
CA VAL A 166 -25.84 16.75 3.11
C VAL A 166 -24.52 16.77 2.38
N GLU A 167 -24.06 17.95 2.01
CA GLU A 167 -22.71 18.20 1.53
C GLU A 167 -21.85 18.75 2.67
N VAL A 168 -20.61 18.26 2.77
CA VAL A 168 -19.60 18.77 3.70
C VAL A 168 -18.36 19.12 2.89
N ASP A 169 -18.08 20.40 2.79
CA ASP A 169 -16.91 20.99 2.14
C ASP A 169 -15.97 21.69 3.14
N TYR A 170 -16.41 21.81 4.39
CA TYR A 170 -15.68 22.46 5.46
C TYR A 170 -15.91 21.79 6.81
N VAL A 171 -14.84 21.65 7.59
CA VAL A 171 -14.88 21.26 8.99
C VAL A 171 -14.10 22.29 9.81
N ARG A 172 -14.75 22.89 10.81
CA ARG A 172 -14.11 23.89 11.67
C ARG A 172 -12.80 23.37 12.24
N SER A 173 -11.74 24.18 12.16
CA SER A 173 -10.38 23.88 12.64
C SER A 173 -9.70 22.72 11.93
N TYR A 174 -10.17 22.33 10.74
CA TYR A 174 -9.51 21.36 9.89
C TYR A 174 -9.14 22.02 8.56
N LEU A 175 -7.85 22.17 8.32
CA LEU A 175 -7.28 22.70 7.09
C LEU A 175 -6.66 21.53 6.31
N PRO A 176 -7.37 20.95 5.35
CA PRO A 176 -6.90 19.73 4.66
C PRO A 176 -5.70 19.99 3.75
N VAL A 177 -5.62 21.16 3.14
CA VAL A 177 -4.52 21.54 2.25
C VAL A 177 -3.97 22.87 2.74
N PRO A 178 -2.70 22.92 3.19
CA PRO A 178 -2.03 24.18 3.51
C PRO A 178 -1.97 25.12 2.31
N GLU A 179 -1.97 26.42 2.55
CA GLU A 179 -1.69 27.40 1.51
C GLU A 179 -0.25 27.25 1.01
N MET A 180 -0.10 27.36 -0.30
CA MET A 180 1.20 27.30 -0.95
C MET A 180 1.94 28.61 -0.75
N GLU A 181 3.10 28.57 -0.11
CA GLU A 181 3.92 29.75 0.19
C GLU A 181 4.78 30.11 -1.03
N PRO A 182 4.57 31.31 -1.66
CA PRO A 182 5.34 31.71 -2.86
C PRO A 182 6.85 31.77 -2.62
N ASP A 183 7.27 32.19 -1.43
CA ASP A 183 8.69 32.26 -1.08
C ASP A 183 9.33 30.86 -1.00
N ALA A 184 8.61 29.85 -0.51
CA ALA A 184 9.08 28.47 -0.49
C ALA A 184 9.22 27.89 -1.91
N ILE A 185 8.27 28.18 -2.78
CA ILE A 185 8.33 27.80 -4.21
C ILE A 185 9.56 28.42 -4.90
N GLN A 186 9.80 29.73 -4.67
CA GLN A 186 10.95 30.42 -5.23
C GLN A 186 12.28 29.85 -4.69
N GLN A 187 12.42 29.65 -3.37
CA GLN A 187 13.61 29.10 -2.75
C GLN A 187 13.89 27.66 -3.23
N ALA A 188 12.85 26.82 -3.34
CA ALA A 188 12.99 25.47 -3.88
C ALA A 188 13.54 25.50 -5.32
N ALA A 189 12.97 26.35 -6.19
CA ALA A 189 13.43 26.49 -7.56
C ALA A 189 14.88 27.01 -7.65
N GLU A 190 15.27 27.97 -6.80
CA GLU A 190 16.64 28.49 -6.74
C GLU A 190 17.65 27.40 -6.34
N LEU A 191 17.34 26.62 -5.30
CA LEU A 191 18.21 25.50 -4.89
C LEU A 191 18.34 24.45 -5.99
N ILE A 192 17.25 24.07 -6.64
CA ILE A 192 17.27 23.08 -7.72
C ILE A 192 18.04 23.61 -8.93
N ASN A 193 17.82 24.86 -9.33
CA ASN A 193 18.55 25.48 -10.44
C ASN A 193 20.05 25.64 -10.21
N ALA A 194 20.51 25.62 -8.94
CA ALA A 194 21.91 25.70 -8.57
C ALA A 194 22.55 24.33 -8.29
N ALA A 195 21.75 23.25 -8.25
CA ALA A 195 22.24 21.93 -7.90
C ALA A 195 23.11 21.33 -9.01
N GLU A 196 24.21 20.67 -8.60
CA GLU A 196 25.07 19.89 -9.50
C GLU A 196 24.69 18.39 -9.45
N ARG A 197 24.17 17.93 -8.32
CA ARG A 197 23.82 16.51 -8.06
C ARG A 197 22.46 16.39 -7.38
N PRO A 198 21.38 16.87 -8.01
CA PRO A 198 20.03 16.73 -7.46
C PRO A 198 19.57 15.26 -7.46
N LEU A 199 18.84 14.85 -6.43
CA LEU A 199 18.19 13.54 -6.35
C LEU A 199 16.75 13.68 -5.86
N VAL A 200 15.79 13.15 -6.62
CA VAL A 200 14.36 13.17 -6.26
C VAL A 200 13.97 11.87 -5.59
N LEU A 201 13.31 11.96 -4.43
CA LEU A 201 12.71 10.84 -3.74
C LEU A 201 11.20 10.87 -3.95
N VAL A 202 10.69 9.85 -4.63
CA VAL A 202 9.27 9.75 -5.01
C VAL A 202 8.52 8.92 -3.98
N GLY A 203 7.62 9.55 -3.22
CA GLY A 203 6.76 8.89 -2.25
C GLY A 203 5.34 8.65 -2.76
N GLN A 204 4.52 8.01 -1.92
CA GLN A 204 3.11 7.72 -2.20
C GLN A 204 2.27 8.98 -2.44
N GLY A 205 2.68 10.12 -1.87
CA GLY A 205 1.97 11.40 -2.04
C GLY A 205 1.79 11.82 -3.50
N VAL A 206 2.69 11.38 -4.39
CA VAL A 206 2.54 11.61 -5.84
C VAL A 206 1.33 10.87 -6.40
N GLU A 207 1.13 9.60 -6.00
CA GLU A 207 -0.04 8.80 -6.40
C GLU A 207 -1.33 9.34 -5.76
N LEU A 208 -1.29 9.68 -4.47
CA LEU A 208 -2.44 10.21 -3.73
C LEU A 208 -2.88 11.58 -4.25
N GLY A 209 -1.91 12.41 -4.65
CA GLY A 209 -2.14 13.74 -5.24
C GLY A 209 -2.47 13.72 -6.73
N ASN A 210 -2.46 12.55 -7.40
CA ASN A 210 -2.60 12.42 -8.87
C ASN A 210 -1.61 13.32 -9.62
N ALA A 211 -0.33 13.35 -9.16
CA ALA A 211 0.71 14.27 -9.61
C ALA A 211 1.78 13.60 -10.49
N GLN A 212 1.48 12.45 -11.10
CA GLN A 212 2.46 11.68 -11.89
C GLN A 212 2.94 12.43 -13.13
N ASN A 213 2.06 13.17 -13.80
CA ASN A 213 2.42 13.99 -14.95
C ASN A 213 3.30 15.18 -14.54
N GLU A 214 2.94 15.83 -13.46
CA GLU A 214 3.69 16.96 -12.89
C GLU A 214 5.07 16.50 -12.40
N LEU A 215 5.16 15.32 -11.76
CA LEU A 215 6.44 14.71 -11.39
C LEU A 215 7.33 14.47 -12.61
N ARG A 216 6.79 13.89 -13.68
CA ARG A 216 7.55 13.66 -14.94
C ARG A 216 8.06 14.97 -15.52
N ALA A 217 7.19 15.95 -15.67
CA ALA A 217 7.59 17.26 -16.20
C ALA A 217 8.66 17.95 -15.32
N PHE A 218 8.55 17.79 -13.99
CA PHE A 218 9.49 18.31 -13.01
C PHE A 218 10.90 17.71 -13.14
N ILE A 219 10.98 16.38 -13.16
CA ILE A 219 12.29 15.68 -13.24
C ILE A 219 12.91 15.81 -14.63
N GLU A 220 12.12 15.78 -15.71
CA GLU A 220 12.60 15.88 -17.08
C GLU A 220 13.13 17.28 -17.39
N LYS A 221 12.47 18.35 -16.91
CA LYS A 221 12.91 19.73 -17.16
C LYS A 221 14.31 20.02 -16.63
N ALA A 222 14.66 19.48 -15.48
CA ALA A 222 15.95 19.68 -14.84
C ALA A 222 16.86 18.44 -14.88
N ASP A 223 16.53 17.41 -15.69
CA ASP A 223 17.30 16.17 -15.89
C ASP A 223 17.72 15.50 -14.57
N MET A 224 16.76 15.34 -13.64
CA MET A 224 17.03 14.87 -12.29
C MET A 224 16.75 13.36 -12.13
N PRO A 225 17.71 12.54 -11.66
CA PRO A 225 17.45 11.16 -11.30
C PRO A 225 16.45 11.08 -10.15
N ALA A 226 15.62 10.04 -10.19
CA ALA A 226 14.58 9.81 -9.19
C ALA A 226 14.64 8.38 -8.65
N GLY A 227 14.50 8.22 -7.33
CA GLY A 227 14.32 6.94 -6.66
C GLY A 227 12.96 6.87 -5.98
N CYS A 228 12.28 5.72 -6.07
CA CYS A 228 10.95 5.54 -5.49
C CYS A 228 11.03 4.86 -4.12
N THR A 229 10.24 5.33 -3.15
CA THR A 229 9.99 4.56 -1.93
C THR A 229 9.11 3.35 -2.26
N LEU A 230 8.98 2.38 -1.35
CA LEU A 230 8.13 1.20 -1.55
C LEU A 230 6.70 1.59 -1.99
N LEU A 231 6.08 2.53 -1.30
CA LEU A 231 4.72 3.01 -1.63
C LEU A 231 4.70 4.06 -2.76
N GLY A 232 5.85 4.55 -3.19
CA GLY A 232 6.00 5.43 -4.34
C GLY A 232 6.26 4.70 -5.65
N LEU A 233 6.48 3.38 -5.60
CA LEU A 233 6.57 2.55 -6.81
C LEU A 233 5.30 2.71 -7.65
N SER A 234 5.43 2.63 -8.98
CA SER A 234 4.41 2.93 -9.99
C SER A 234 4.07 4.40 -10.24
N ALA A 235 4.40 5.33 -9.35
CA ALA A 235 4.24 6.76 -9.64
C ALA A 235 5.12 7.23 -10.83
N LEU A 236 6.22 6.54 -11.06
CA LEU A 236 7.11 6.72 -12.21
C LEU A 236 7.33 5.36 -12.88
N PRO A 237 7.06 5.19 -14.19
CA PRO A 237 7.29 3.93 -14.89
C PRO A 237 8.70 3.40 -14.68
N THR A 238 8.85 2.08 -14.50
CA THR A 238 10.18 1.47 -14.28
C THR A 238 11.13 1.70 -15.46
N ALA A 239 10.60 1.78 -16.69
CA ALA A 239 11.39 2.01 -17.90
C ALA A 239 11.76 3.49 -18.13
N HIS A 240 11.33 4.42 -17.27
CA HIS A 240 11.67 5.83 -17.43
C HIS A 240 13.18 6.05 -17.22
N PRO A 241 13.90 6.77 -18.10
CA PRO A 241 15.37 6.86 -18.07
C PRO A 241 15.91 7.51 -16.78
N LEU A 242 15.13 8.38 -16.15
CA LEU A 242 15.48 9.02 -14.88
C LEU A 242 15.07 8.19 -13.65
N ASN A 243 14.33 7.09 -13.81
CA ASN A 243 14.00 6.19 -12.70
C ASN A 243 15.22 5.31 -12.35
N LYS A 244 15.76 5.50 -11.17
CA LYS A 244 16.93 4.77 -10.65
C LYS A 244 16.59 3.61 -9.73
N GLY A 245 15.30 3.28 -9.61
CA GLY A 245 14.79 2.15 -8.85
C GLY A 245 14.27 2.51 -7.46
N MET A 246 14.20 1.50 -6.61
CA MET A 246 13.65 1.62 -5.26
C MET A 246 14.69 2.10 -4.25
N LEU A 247 14.26 2.92 -3.29
CA LEU A 247 15.03 3.38 -2.13
C LEU A 247 14.75 2.52 -0.90
N GLY A 248 15.65 2.62 0.08
CA GLY A 248 15.47 2.06 1.41
C GLY A 248 16.21 0.74 1.65
N MET A 249 15.88 0.06 2.74
CA MET A 249 16.61 -1.10 3.28
C MET A 249 16.90 -2.19 2.24
N HIS A 250 15.92 -2.51 1.39
CA HIS A 250 16.04 -3.47 0.29
C HIS A 250 15.95 -2.79 -1.08
N GLY A 251 16.27 -1.50 -1.14
CA GLY A 251 16.28 -0.73 -2.38
C GLY A 251 17.46 -1.06 -3.29
N ASN A 252 17.51 -0.39 -4.43
CA ASN A 252 18.62 -0.50 -5.38
C ASN A 252 19.88 0.19 -4.86
N LEU A 253 21.03 -0.34 -5.26
CA LEU A 253 22.33 0.14 -4.78
C LEU A 253 22.61 1.60 -5.20
N GLY A 254 22.33 1.93 -6.46
CA GLY A 254 22.59 3.26 -7.01
C GLY A 254 21.91 4.40 -6.26
N PRO A 255 20.58 4.42 -6.15
CA PRO A 255 19.88 5.50 -5.47
C PRO A 255 20.19 5.58 -3.97
N ASN A 256 20.39 4.46 -3.27
CA ASN A 256 20.76 4.46 -1.86
C ASN A 256 22.15 5.08 -1.61
N ILE A 257 23.15 4.70 -2.38
CA ILE A 257 24.51 5.25 -2.24
C ILE A 257 24.51 6.74 -2.61
N ASN A 258 23.83 7.10 -3.70
CA ASN A 258 23.84 8.47 -4.19
C ASN A 258 22.98 9.43 -3.34
N THR A 259 22.10 8.93 -2.48
CA THR A 259 21.45 9.74 -1.44
C THR A 259 22.47 10.44 -0.54
N ASN A 260 23.59 9.77 -0.20
CA ASN A 260 24.66 10.36 0.60
C ASN A 260 25.75 11.07 -0.24
N LYS A 261 25.49 11.32 -1.53
CA LYS A 261 26.40 12.06 -2.44
C LYS A 261 25.74 13.24 -3.13
N CYS A 262 24.41 13.29 -3.16
CA CYS A 262 23.67 14.41 -3.74
C CYS A 262 23.98 15.71 -2.97
N ASP A 263 23.85 16.85 -3.63
CA ASP A 263 23.95 18.18 -3.01
C ASP A 263 22.58 18.76 -2.68
N VAL A 264 21.54 18.38 -3.43
CA VAL A 264 20.12 18.68 -3.15
C VAL A 264 19.31 17.41 -3.17
N LEU A 265 18.64 17.11 -2.04
CA LEU A 265 17.71 16.00 -1.90
C LEU A 265 16.28 16.55 -1.91
N ILE A 266 15.48 16.07 -2.84
CA ILE A 266 14.12 16.56 -3.09
C ILE A 266 13.13 15.45 -2.75
N ALA A 267 12.50 15.51 -1.59
CA ALA A 267 11.52 14.55 -1.14
C ALA A 267 10.11 14.99 -1.55
N VAL A 268 9.39 14.15 -2.28
CA VAL A 268 8.04 14.45 -2.79
C VAL A 268 7.04 13.45 -2.23
N GLY A 269 6.18 13.92 -1.31
CA GLY A 269 5.12 13.13 -0.72
C GLY A 269 5.60 11.86 -0.01
N MET A 270 6.67 11.95 0.78
CA MET A 270 7.25 10.85 1.54
C MET A 270 7.65 11.32 2.95
N ARG A 271 7.59 10.43 3.94
CA ARG A 271 7.70 10.77 5.37
C ARG A 271 9.05 10.49 6.02
N PHE A 272 10.09 10.17 5.27
CA PHE A 272 11.42 9.82 5.79
C PHE A 272 11.38 8.76 6.90
N ASP A 273 10.67 7.64 6.67
CA ASP A 273 10.62 6.55 7.64
C ASP A 273 11.97 5.81 7.76
N ASP A 274 12.10 5.02 8.84
CA ASP A 274 13.35 4.32 9.19
C ASP A 274 13.78 3.29 8.13
N ARG A 275 12.85 2.75 7.33
CA ARG A 275 13.18 1.81 6.26
C ARG A 275 13.84 2.48 5.07
N VAL A 276 13.56 3.77 4.86
CA VAL A 276 14.19 4.58 3.81
C VAL A 276 15.48 5.22 4.33
N THR A 277 15.47 5.78 5.55
CA THR A 277 16.59 6.58 6.05
C THR A 277 17.72 5.75 6.66
N GLY A 278 17.42 4.58 7.21
CA GLY A 278 18.38 3.87 8.04
C GLY A 278 18.88 4.77 9.20
N LYS A 279 20.19 4.87 9.38
CA LYS A 279 20.80 5.68 10.44
C LYS A 279 20.67 7.18 10.14
N LEU A 280 19.71 7.85 10.77
CA LEU A 280 19.40 9.28 10.57
C LEU A 280 20.62 10.21 10.67
N ALA A 281 21.53 9.98 11.61
CA ALA A 281 22.70 10.83 11.81
C ALA A 281 23.64 10.92 10.59
N THR A 282 23.53 9.99 9.65
CA THR A 282 24.37 9.92 8.45
C THR A 282 23.57 10.02 7.16
N TYR A 283 22.24 10.23 7.26
CA TYR A 283 21.36 10.27 6.10
C TYR A 283 21.40 11.65 5.45
N ALA A 284 21.87 11.71 4.20
CA ALA A 284 21.93 12.90 3.37
C ALA A 284 22.49 14.17 4.07
N SER A 285 23.39 13.99 5.05
CA SER A 285 23.90 15.08 5.92
C SER A 285 24.68 16.17 5.17
N GLN A 286 25.11 15.91 3.93
CA GLN A 286 25.81 16.83 3.04
C GLN A 286 24.86 17.64 2.15
N ALA A 287 23.59 17.22 2.02
CA ALA A 287 22.64 17.78 1.07
C ALA A 287 21.78 18.88 1.68
N LYS A 288 21.33 19.82 0.83
CA LYS A 288 20.18 20.66 1.12
C LYS A 288 18.91 19.87 0.87
N ILE A 289 17.94 19.93 1.78
CA ILE A 289 16.74 19.13 1.75
C ILE A 289 15.53 19.98 1.44
N ILE A 290 14.84 19.65 0.33
CA ILE A 290 13.57 20.23 -0.05
C ILE A 290 12.50 19.15 0.20
N HIS A 291 11.46 19.48 0.97
CA HIS A 291 10.39 18.54 1.30
C HIS A 291 9.03 19.05 0.84
N PHE A 292 8.45 18.38 -0.17
CA PHE A 292 7.10 18.61 -0.64
C PHE A 292 6.16 17.68 0.11
N ASP A 293 5.27 18.23 0.90
CA ASP A 293 4.24 17.43 1.61
C ASP A 293 2.95 18.21 1.82
N ILE A 294 1.83 17.49 1.92
CA ILE A 294 0.53 18.05 2.26
C ILE A 294 0.31 18.15 3.77
N ASP A 295 1.05 17.35 4.55
CA ASP A 295 0.92 17.25 6.00
C ASP A 295 2.04 18.02 6.70
N PRO A 296 1.74 19.20 7.31
CA PRO A 296 2.76 19.97 8.03
C PRO A 296 3.43 19.19 9.17
N ALA A 297 2.77 18.15 9.71
CA ALA A 297 3.31 17.33 10.79
C ALA A 297 4.46 16.41 10.35
N GLU A 298 4.65 16.18 9.06
CA GLU A 298 5.78 15.42 8.54
C GLU A 298 7.05 16.28 8.35
N ILE A 299 6.90 17.61 8.27
CA ILE A 299 8.06 18.51 8.14
C ILE A 299 8.90 18.51 9.42
N ASP A 300 10.21 18.37 9.26
CA ASP A 300 11.21 18.32 10.35
C ASP A 300 11.03 17.18 11.36
N LYS A 301 10.15 16.23 11.10
CA LYS A 301 9.84 15.14 12.01
C LYS A 301 11.02 14.17 12.19
N ASN A 302 11.61 13.72 11.10
CA ASN A 302 12.72 12.76 11.09
C ASN A 302 14.01 13.35 10.51
N VAL A 303 13.90 14.12 9.44
CA VAL A 303 15.00 14.77 8.74
C VAL A 303 14.74 16.26 8.71
N LYS A 304 15.75 17.07 9.04
CA LYS A 304 15.62 18.52 9.02
C LYS A 304 15.55 19.03 7.59
N THR A 305 14.56 19.83 7.29
CA THR A 305 14.28 20.42 5.99
C THR A 305 14.91 21.81 5.85
N ASP A 306 15.57 22.12 4.73
CA ASP A 306 16.03 23.47 4.40
C ASP A 306 14.89 24.29 3.77
N VAL A 307 14.07 23.69 2.91
CA VAL A 307 12.88 24.31 2.30
C VAL A 307 11.69 23.36 2.37
N ALA A 308 10.65 23.76 3.10
CA ALA A 308 9.37 23.05 3.16
C ALA A 308 8.40 23.62 2.13
N VAL A 309 7.97 22.81 1.17
CA VAL A 309 6.97 23.18 0.16
C VAL A 309 5.65 22.49 0.52
N LEU A 310 4.84 23.21 1.31
CA LEU A 310 3.55 22.69 1.77
C LEU A 310 2.47 22.86 0.69
N GLY A 311 1.62 21.85 0.55
CA GLY A 311 0.50 21.83 -0.39
C GLY A 311 0.34 20.49 -1.09
N ASN A 312 -0.63 20.42 -1.99
CA ASN A 312 -0.82 19.24 -2.82
C ASN A 312 0.33 19.11 -3.83
N CYS A 313 0.89 17.90 -3.97
CA CYS A 313 2.01 17.63 -4.88
C CYS A 313 1.76 18.10 -6.31
N LYS A 314 0.53 18.03 -6.81
CA LYS A 314 0.19 18.42 -8.17
C LYS A 314 0.44 19.90 -8.40
N GLU A 315 -0.11 20.75 -7.55
CA GLU A 315 -0.01 22.20 -7.65
C GLU A 315 1.41 22.69 -7.32
N THR A 316 2.03 22.13 -6.29
CA THR A 316 3.37 22.56 -5.84
C THR A 316 4.45 22.16 -6.83
N LEU A 317 4.42 20.95 -7.39
CA LEU A 317 5.36 20.54 -8.44
C LEU A 317 5.19 21.37 -9.70
N ALA A 318 3.94 21.66 -10.13
CA ALA A 318 3.68 22.52 -11.27
C ALA A 318 4.27 23.93 -11.07
N ALA A 319 4.02 24.54 -9.91
CA ALA A 319 4.51 25.89 -9.58
C ALA A 319 6.04 25.97 -9.56
N VAL A 320 6.71 25.01 -8.93
CA VAL A 320 8.19 24.97 -8.92
C VAL A 320 8.71 24.72 -10.34
N THR A 321 8.07 23.82 -11.10
CA THR A 321 8.50 23.48 -12.46
C THR A 321 8.49 24.70 -13.38
N GLU A 322 7.54 25.61 -13.24
CA GLU A 322 7.53 26.85 -14.03
C GLU A 322 8.81 27.67 -13.86
N LEU A 323 9.38 27.72 -12.66
CA LEU A 323 10.57 28.48 -12.30
C LEU A 323 11.89 27.73 -12.57
N LEU A 324 11.85 26.43 -12.87
CA LEU A 324 13.04 25.66 -13.21
C LEU A 324 13.59 26.07 -14.57
N LYS A 325 14.93 26.04 -14.66
CA LYS A 325 15.66 26.18 -15.93
C LYS A 325 15.92 24.77 -16.49
N PRO A 326 15.85 24.58 -17.82
CA PRO A 326 16.35 23.37 -18.44
C PRO A 326 17.82 23.13 -18.03
N ALA A 327 18.12 21.95 -17.55
CA ALA A 327 19.45 21.55 -17.11
C ALA A 327 19.82 20.18 -17.68
N GLY A 328 21.07 19.79 -17.55
CA GLY A 328 21.58 18.47 -17.90
C GLY A 328 22.60 18.03 -16.85
N HIS A 329 22.36 16.87 -16.25
CA HIS A 329 23.21 16.33 -15.18
C HIS A 329 23.88 15.01 -15.61
N LYS A 330 24.42 14.98 -16.85
CA LYS A 330 24.97 13.75 -17.43
C LYS A 330 26.02 13.07 -16.54
N GLU A 331 27.01 13.81 -16.01
CA GLU A 331 28.04 13.22 -15.15
C GLU A 331 27.45 12.64 -13.87
N TRP A 332 26.44 13.30 -13.30
CA TRP A 332 25.71 12.81 -12.15
C TRP A 332 24.89 11.55 -12.45
N LEU A 333 24.19 11.53 -13.56
CA LEU A 333 23.46 10.34 -14.05
C LEU A 333 24.41 9.18 -14.34
N ASP A 334 25.55 9.45 -14.98
CA ASP A 334 26.58 8.43 -15.27
C ASP A 334 27.19 7.85 -13.98
N SER A 335 27.15 8.60 -12.85
CA SER A 335 27.67 8.12 -11.55
C SER A 335 26.84 6.98 -10.95
N PHE A 336 25.62 6.72 -11.43
CA PHE A 336 24.80 5.58 -11.03
C PHE A 336 25.23 4.28 -11.72
N LEU A 337 25.78 4.35 -12.94
CA LEU A 337 26.09 3.19 -13.77
C LEU A 337 26.99 2.14 -13.09
N PRO A 338 28.07 2.50 -12.37
CA PRO A 338 28.90 1.49 -11.71
C PRO A 338 28.14 0.70 -10.64
N TYR A 339 27.18 1.32 -9.96
CA TYR A 339 26.35 0.66 -8.94
C TYR A 339 25.27 -0.20 -9.57
N GLU A 340 24.66 0.27 -10.65
CA GLU A 340 23.70 -0.51 -11.45
C GLU A 340 24.37 -1.77 -12.02
N GLN A 341 25.60 -1.67 -12.55
CA GLN A 341 26.37 -2.80 -13.05
C GLN A 341 26.75 -3.78 -11.93
N MET A 342 27.22 -3.25 -10.79
CA MET A 342 27.58 -4.10 -9.64
C MET A 342 26.38 -4.86 -9.10
N GLU A 343 25.23 -4.20 -9.00
CA GLU A 343 23.96 -4.81 -8.54
C GLU A 343 23.47 -5.85 -9.54
N GLU A 344 23.53 -5.54 -10.85
CA GLU A 344 23.18 -6.48 -11.91
C GLU A 344 24.00 -7.76 -11.84
N GLU A 345 25.33 -7.65 -11.69
CA GLU A 345 26.24 -8.79 -11.66
C GLU A 345 26.12 -9.64 -10.40
N LYS A 346 25.99 -8.97 -9.22
CA LYS A 346 26.06 -9.66 -7.93
C LYS A 346 24.71 -10.08 -7.36
N VAL A 347 23.63 -9.41 -7.76
CA VAL A 347 22.30 -9.60 -7.15
C VAL A 347 21.26 -9.94 -8.19
N ILE A 348 21.06 -9.11 -9.21
CA ILE A 348 19.91 -9.23 -10.11
C ILE A 348 20.06 -10.47 -11.00
N ARG A 349 21.19 -10.61 -11.67
CA ARG A 349 21.43 -11.74 -12.57
C ARG A 349 21.43 -13.10 -11.86
N PRO A 350 22.09 -13.27 -10.68
CA PRO A 350 22.00 -14.52 -9.93
C PRO A 350 20.58 -14.85 -9.45
N GLU A 351 19.77 -13.86 -9.13
CA GLU A 351 18.37 -14.06 -8.71
C GLU A 351 17.46 -14.40 -9.90
N LEU A 352 17.64 -13.76 -11.05
CA LEU A 352 16.83 -14.03 -12.24
C LEU A 352 17.28 -15.27 -13.04
N HIS A 353 18.54 -15.67 -12.91
CA HIS A 353 19.14 -16.81 -13.59
C HIS A 353 19.97 -17.64 -12.63
N PRO A 354 19.35 -18.23 -11.59
CA PRO A 354 20.10 -19.02 -10.62
C PRO A 354 20.71 -20.26 -11.25
N ALA A 355 21.90 -20.61 -10.80
CA ALA A 355 22.65 -21.76 -11.35
C ALA A 355 22.03 -23.13 -10.95
N GLY A 356 21.22 -23.16 -9.89
CA GLY A 356 20.54 -24.37 -9.40
C GLY A 356 19.24 -24.67 -10.15
N ASP A 357 18.67 -25.83 -9.88
CA ASP A 357 17.41 -26.29 -10.49
C ASP A 357 16.18 -25.69 -9.83
N LYS A 358 16.26 -25.30 -8.54
CA LYS A 358 15.17 -24.69 -7.81
C LYS A 358 14.86 -23.29 -8.35
N LEU A 359 13.60 -22.93 -8.25
CA LEU A 359 13.13 -21.59 -8.57
C LEU A 359 13.58 -20.57 -7.53
N SER A 360 13.93 -19.35 -7.96
CA SER A 360 14.08 -18.19 -7.08
C SER A 360 12.76 -17.40 -7.00
N MET A 361 12.60 -16.59 -5.95
CA MET A 361 11.42 -15.72 -5.84
C MET A 361 11.42 -14.64 -6.93
N GLY A 362 12.59 -14.04 -7.22
CA GLY A 362 12.73 -12.96 -8.19
C GLY A 362 12.42 -13.40 -9.61
N GLU A 363 12.86 -14.61 -10.04
CA GLU A 363 12.52 -15.10 -11.38
C GLU A 363 11.02 -15.38 -11.55
N VAL A 364 10.34 -15.88 -10.50
CA VAL A 364 8.88 -16.08 -10.54
C VAL A 364 8.16 -14.73 -10.67
N VAL A 365 8.55 -13.75 -9.87
CA VAL A 365 7.95 -12.40 -9.92
C VAL A 365 8.15 -11.76 -11.29
N ARG A 366 9.36 -11.83 -11.85
CA ARG A 366 9.69 -11.27 -13.15
C ARG A 366 8.90 -11.96 -14.28
N ALA A 367 8.79 -13.28 -14.26
CA ALA A 367 8.05 -14.03 -15.27
C ALA A 367 6.54 -13.67 -15.26
N VAL A 368 5.93 -13.48 -14.09
CA VAL A 368 4.53 -13.04 -13.99
C VAL A 368 4.37 -11.60 -14.47
N SER A 369 5.30 -10.70 -14.11
CA SER A 369 5.28 -9.31 -14.57
C SER A 369 5.32 -9.21 -16.09
N GLU A 370 6.23 -9.94 -16.72
CA GLU A 370 6.37 -9.97 -18.19
C GLU A 370 5.16 -10.60 -18.88
N ALA A 371 4.60 -11.68 -18.32
CA ALA A 371 3.40 -12.33 -18.85
C ALA A 371 2.14 -11.47 -18.77
N THR A 372 2.17 -10.41 -17.99
CA THR A 372 1.10 -9.40 -17.89
C THR A 372 1.47 -8.07 -18.57
N ASP A 373 2.45 -8.08 -19.47
CA ASP A 373 2.96 -6.90 -20.18
C ASP A 373 3.40 -5.75 -19.23
N ASN A 374 3.74 -6.09 -17.97
CA ASN A 374 4.05 -5.15 -16.89
C ASN A 374 2.91 -4.17 -16.57
N GLU A 375 1.66 -4.52 -16.90
CA GLU A 375 0.48 -3.67 -16.71
C GLU A 375 -0.42 -4.12 -15.56
N ALA A 376 -0.20 -5.31 -14.98
CA ALA A 376 -1.00 -5.80 -13.88
C ALA A 376 -0.88 -4.92 -12.63
N VAL A 377 -1.90 -4.99 -11.79
CA VAL A 377 -1.81 -4.49 -10.41
C VAL A 377 -1.09 -5.54 -9.58
N LEU A 378 0.04 -5.16 -9.02
CA LEU A 378 0.77 -5.94 -8.02
C LEU A 378 0.14 -5.74 -6.66
N VAL A 379 -0.28 -6.83 -6.03
CA VAL A 379 -0.61 -6.85 -4.60
C VAL A 379 0.39 -7.75 -3.90
N THR A 380 0.87 -7.37 -2.72
CA THR A 380 1.78 -8.22 -1.95
C THR A 380 1.25 -8.49 -0.55
N ASP A 381 1.52 -9.67 -0.04
CA ASP A 381 1.57 -9.91 1.39
C ASP A 381 2.91 -9.40 1.96
N VAL A 382 3.21 -9.68 3.21
CA VAL A 382 4.38 -9.12 3.90
C VAL A 382 5.49 -10.16 4.08
N GLY A 383 6.74 -9.72 3.96
CA GLY A 383 7.95 -10.52 4.13
C GLY A 383 8.82 -10.55 2.88
N GLN A 384 9.54 -11.67 2.64
CA GLN A 384 10.40 -11.79 1.46
C GLN A 384 9.62 -11.66 0.15
N ASN A 385 8.41 -12.23 0.08
CA ASN A 385 7.52 -12.07 -1.07
C ASN A 385 7.28 -10.59 -1.42
N GLN A 386 7.07 -9.72 -0.42
CA GLN A 386 6.86 -8.28 -0.59
C GLN A 386 8.11 -7.61 -1.21
N MET A 387 9.26 -7.83 -0.61
CA MET A 387 10.51 -7.19 -1.05
C MET A 387 10.95 -7.69 -2.43
N MET A 388 10.86 -9.00 -2.69
CA MET A 388 11.15 -9.58 -4.00
C MET A 388 10.18 -9.05 -5.06
N SER A 389 8.88 -8.97 -4.75
CA SER A 389 7.90 -8.40 -5.67
C SER A 389 8.18 -6.92 -5.97
N ALA A 390 8.45 -6.11 -4.94
CA ALA A 390 8.77 -4.70 -5.11
C ALA A 390 10.01 -4.47 -6.00
N ARG A 391 11.01 -5.34 -5.91
CA ARG A 391 12.27 -5.24 -6.67
C ARG A 391 12.16 -5.76 -8.11
N TYR A 392 11.46 -6.86 -8.31
CA TYR A 392 11.52 -7.60 -9.59
C TYR A 392 10.28 -7.42 -10.47
N PHE A 393 9.16 -6.95 -9.93
CA PHE A 393 8.01 -6.55 -10.73
C PHE A 393 8.30 -5.22 -11.45
N LYS A 394 7.79 -5.06 -12.67
CA LYS A 394 7.92 -3.83 -13.47
C LYS A 394 6.59 -3.09 -13.52
N TYR A 395 6.66 -1.77 -13.52
CA TYR A 395 5.50 -0.90 -13.52
C TYR A 395 5.50 -0.05 -14.79
N SER A 396 4.47 -0.20 -15.62
CA SER A 396 4.22 0.63 -16.80
C SER A 396 3.05 1.60 -16.60
N LYS A 397 2.20 1.32 -15.61
CA LYS A 397 1.01 2.11 -15.27
C LYS A 397 1.05 2.55 -13.81
N GLU A 398 0.43 3.68 -13.55
CA GLU A 398 0.20 4.23 -12.22
C GLU A 398 -0.78 3.39 -11.40
N ARG A 399 -0.79 3.58 -10.09
CA ARG A 399 -1.64 2.84 -9.13
C ARG A 399 -1.55 1.32 -9.30
N SER A 400 -0.33 0.84 -9.52
CA SER A 400 -0.05 -0.57 -9.81
C SER A 400 0.55 -1.34 -8.64
N ILE A 401 0.72 -0.71 -7.46
CA ILE A 401 1.19 -1.40 -6.26
C ILE A 401 0.22 -1.23 -5.09
N VAL A 402 -0.09 -2.35 -4.43
CA VAL A 402 -0.91 -2.43 -3.23
C VAL A 402 -0.18 -3.30 -2.21
N THR A 403 0.27 -2.71 -1.12
CA THR A 403 1.07 -3.40 -0.10
C THR A 403 0.90 -2.74 1.26
N SER A 404 1.00 -3.49 2.35
CA SER A 404 1.09 -2.93 3.71
C SER A 404 2.52 -2.43 3.93
N GLY A 405 2.76 -1.15 3.68
CA GLY A 405 4.12 -0.58 3.69
C GLY A 405 4.58 -0.15 5.07
N GLY A 406 3.73 0.52 5.82
CA GLY A 406 4.06 1.12 7.11
C GLY A 406 3.85 0.18 8.30
N LEU A 407 2.72 -0.52 8.37
CA LEU A 407 2.43 -1.45 9.46
C LEU A 407 3.05 -2.83 9.22
N GLY A 408 3.16 -3.26 7.96
CA GLY A 408 3.71 -4.56 7.61
C GLY A 408 2.82 -5.72 8.05
N THR A 409 1.54 -5.63 7.74
CA THR A 409 0.50 -6.58 8.19
C THR A 409 0.53 -7.86 7.35
N MET A 410 1.02 -8.95 7.90
CA MET A 410 0.87 -10.27 7.29
C MET A 410 -0.61 -10.65 7.21
N GLY A 411 -1.01 -11.29 6.10
CA GLY A 411 -2.40 -11.59 5.79
C GLY A 411 -3.14 -10.46 5.05
N PHE A 412 -2.47 -9.35 4.76
CA PHE A 412 -3.02 -8.23 3.98
C PHE A 412 -3.30 -8.62 2.52
N GLY A 413 -2.42 -9.43 1.91
CA GLY A 413 -2.34 -9.61 0.45
C GLY A 413 -3.62 -10.12 -0.19
N LEU A 414 -4.15 -11.27 0.26
CA LEU A 414 -5.33 -11.88 -0.36
C LEU A 414 -6.58 -10.99 -0.30
N PRO A 415 -7.02 -10.50 0.86
CA PRO A 415 -8.19 -9.63 0.91
C PRO A 415 -7.99 -8.31 0.16
N ALA A 416 -6.80 -7.70 0.21
CA ALA A 416 -6.51 -6.49 -0.55
C ALA A 416 -6.59 -6.73 -2.07
N ALA A 417 -6.12 -7.90 -2.55
CA ALA A 417 -6.26 -8.29 -3.95
C ALA A 417 -7.73 -8.45 -4.37
N ILE A 418 -8.56 -9.05 -3.51
CA ILE A 418 -10.02 -9.10 -3.74
C ILE A 418 -10.55 -7.68 -3.93
N GLY A 419 -10.23 -6.77 -3.01
CA GLY A 419 -10.65 -5.37 -3.12
C GLY A 419 -10.17 -4.68 -4.40
N ALA A 420 -8.94 -4.94 -4.79
CA ALA A 420 -8.33 -4.37 -6.01
C ALA A 420 -9.07 -4.82 -7.29
N THR A 421 -9.58 -6.05 -7.36
CA THR A 421 -10.38 -6.50 -8.53
C THR A 421 -11.67 -5.74 -8.71
N PHE A 422 -12.29 -5.28 -7.61
CA PHE A 422 -13.49 -4.45 -7.66
C PHE A 422 -13.17 -2.97 -7.94
N GLY A 423 -11.97 -2.51 -7.53
CA GLY A 423 -11.51 -1.15 -7.80
C GLY A 423 -11.02 -0.94 -9.24
N ARG A 424 -10.47 -1.98 -9.86
CA ARG A 424 -9.95 -1.96 -11.24
C ARG A 424 -10.30 -3.24 -11.99
N PRO A 425 -11.60 -3.42 -12.32
CA PRO A 425 -12.07 -4.60 -13.05
C PRO A 425 -11.53 -4.70 -14.48
N ASP A 426 -10.94 -3.64 -14.98
CA ASP A 426 -10.29 -3.52 -16.29
C ASP A 426 -8.84 -4.02 -16.31
N ARG A 427 -8.27 -4.38 -15.14
CA ARG A 427 -6.86 -4.78 -15.00
C ARG A 427 -6.70 -6.15 -14.35
N THR A 428 -5.70 -6.88 -14.79
CA THR A 428 -5.27 -8.10 -14.10
C THR A 428 -4.71 -7.74 -12.73
N VAL A 429 -5.16 -8.43 -11.68
CA VAL A 429 -4.66 -8.29 -10.31
C VAL A 429 -3.88 -9.55 -9.95
N CYS A 430 -2.58 -9.38 -9.67
CA CYS A 430 -1.67 -10.43 -9.24
C CYS A 430 -1.28 -10.23 -7.79
N VAL A 431 -1.53 -11.21 -6.92
CA VAL A 431 -1.10 -11.15 -5.52
C VAL A 431 0.01 -12.15 -5.24
N PHE A 432 1.13 -11.65 -4.72
CA PHE A 432 2.24 -12.48 -4.25
C PHE A 432 2.17 -12.64 -2.73
N MET A 433 2.20 -13.88 -2.28
CA MET A 433 2.09 -14.22 -0.87
C MET A 433 3.16 -15.25 -0.50
N GLY A 434 3.66 -15.18 0.73
CA GLY A 434 4.39 -16.28 1.33
C GLY A 434 3.42 -17.30 1.93
N ASP A 435 3.92 -18.49 2.20
CA ASP A 435 3.17 -19.59 2.82
C ASP A 435 2.61 -19.24 4.21
N GLY A 436 3.33 -18.44 4.99
CA GLY A 436 2.83 -17.92 6.27
C GLY A 436 1.75 -16.85 6.10
N GLY A 437 1.91 -15.92 5.14
CA GLY A 437 0.97 -14.84 4.90
C GLY A 437 -0.38 -15.33 4.39
N LEU A 438 -0.39 -16.25 3.43
CA LEU A 438 -1.62 -16.83 2.91
C LEU A 438 -2.46 -17.50 4.02
N GLN A 439 -1.83 -18.20 4.96
CA GLN A 439 -2.54 -18.90 6.03
C GLN A 439 -3.23 -17.94 7.02
N MET A 440 -2.81 -16.68 7.13
CA MET A 440 -3.41 -15.74 8.07
C MET A 440 -4.81 -15.27 7.66
N ASN A 441 -5.12 -15.25 6.35
CA ASN A 441 -6.43 -14.90 5.82
C ASN A 441 -6.92 -15.92 4.77
N LEU A 442 -6.59 -17.18 4.96
CA LEU A 442 -6.93 -18.29 4.08
C LEU A 442 -8.44 -18.41 3.83
N GLN A 443 -9.26 -18.08 4.83
CA GLN A 443 -10.73 -18.12 4.75
C GLN A 443 -11.28 -17.21 3.65
N GLU A 444 -10.54 -16.17 3.22
CA GLU A 444 -10.98 -15.29 2.14
C GLU A 444 -10.97 -15.97 0.75
N LEU A 445 -10.42 -17.18 0.63
CA LEU A 445 -10.67 -18.02 -0.54
C LEU A 445 -12.18 -18.31 -0.73
N GLY A 446 -12.95 -18.32 0.37
CA GLY A 446 -14.41 -18.39 0.31
C GLY A 446 -15.04 -17.15 -0.34
N THR A 447 -14.47 -15.97 -0.11
CA THR A 447 -14.89 -14.73 -0.79
C THR A 447 -14.50 -14.76 -2.27
N VAL A 448 -13.29 -15.22 -2.59
CA VAL A 448 -12.84 -15.42 -3.99
C VAL A 448 -13.80 -16.36 -4.74
N MET A 449 -14.14 -17.51 -4.15
CA MET A 449 -15.05 -18.50 -4.73
C MET A 449 -16.45 -17.92 -4.98
N GLU A 450 -17.05 -17.31 -3.95
CA GLU A 450 -18.42 -16.78 -4.03
C GLU A 450 -18.53 -15.65 -5.06
N GLN A 451 -17.58 -14.75 -5.07
CA GLN A 451 -17.58 -13.60 -5.98
C GLN A 451 -16.95 -13.90 -7.35
N LYS A 452 -16.35 -15.08 -7.53
CA LYS A 452 -15.53 -15.43 -8.70
C LYS A 452 -14.50 -14.33 -9.00
N ALA A 453 -13.94 -13.73 -7.94
CA ALA A 453 -13.02 -12.62 -8.06
C ALA A 453 -11.78 -13.03 -8.87
N PRO A 454 -11.43 -12.35 -10.00
CA PRO A 454 -10.41 -12.80 -10.93
C PRO A 454 -8.98 -12.53 -10.43
N VAL A 455 -8.70 -12.90 -9.18
CA VAL A 455 -7.40 -12.73 -8.54
C VAL A 455 -6.43 -13.81 -9.02
N LYS A 456 -5.26 -13.41 -9.53
CA LYS A 456 -4.14 -14.31 -9.81
C LYS A 456 -3.27 -14.40 -8.56
N MET A 457 -3.37 -15.52 -7.85
CA MET A 457 -2.71 -15.78 -6.58
C MET A 457 -1.41 -16.53 -6.82
N ILE A 458 -0.28 -15.90 -6.51
CA ILE A 458 1.06 -16.48 -6.63
C ILE A 458 1.60 -16.73 -5.22
N LEU A 459 1.67 -17.99 -4.84
CA LEU A 459 2.21 -18.44 -3.56
C LEU A 459 3.68 -18.80 -3.73
N LEU A 460 4.56 -18.00 -3.16
CA LEU A 460 6.00 -18.23 -3.08
C LEU A 460 6.28 -19.08 -1.84
N ASN A 461 6.26 -20.40 -2.03
CA ASN A 461 6.39 -21.35 -0.93
C ASN A 461 7.86 -21.75 -0.73
N ASN A 462 8.46 -21.28 0.37
CA ASN A 462 9.82 -21.65 0.79
C ASN A 462 9.86 -22.44 2.12
N ASN A 463 8.71 -22.87 2.65
CA ASN A 463 8.57 -23.57 3.94
C ASN A 463 9.14 -22.81 5.14
N PHE A 464 9.17 -21.47 5.08
CA PHE A 464 9.66 -20.63 6.16
C PHE A 464 8.87 -19.33 6.32
N LEU A 465 8.87 -18.78 7.51
CA LEU A 465 8.68 -17.34 7.70
C LEU A 465 9.95 -16.63 7.22
N GLY A 466 10.06 -16.50 5.88
CA GLY A 466 11.32 -16.28 5.17
C GLY A 466 12.10 -15.05 5.61
N ASN A 467 11.43 -13.91 5.84
CA ASN A 467 12.10 -12.69 6.29
C ASN A 467 12.69 -12.85 7.72
N VAL A 468 11.95 -13.47 8.63
CA VAL A 468 12.44 -13.74 10.00
C VAL A 468 13.58 -14.76 9.97
N ARG A 469 13.46 -15.81 9.13
CA ARG A 469 14.52 -16.79 8.90
C ARG A 469 15.80 -16.09 8.39
N GLN A 470 15.70 -15.17 7.39
CA GLN A 470 16.85 -14.41 6.89
C GLN A 470 17.57 -13.65 8.01
N TRP A 471 16.82 -12.97 8.87
CA TRP A 471 17.38 -12.27 10.04
C TRP A 471 18.05 -13.22 11.02
N GLN A 472 17.45 -14.38 11.29
CA GLN A 472 18.05 -15.41 12.14
C GLN A 472 19.34 -15.99 11.53
N ALA A 473 19.38 -16.14 10.19
CA ALA A 473 20.58 -16.56 9.49
C ALA A 473 21.71 -15.54 9.61
N MET A 474 21.41 -14.26 9.36
CA MET A 474 22.41 -13.21 9.28
C MET A 474 22.91 -12.72 10.66
N PHE A 475 22.02 -12.62 11.64
CA PHE A 475 22.30 -11.92 12.90
C PHE A 475 22.20 -12.81 14.14
N PHE A 476 21.71 -14.05 14.02
CA PHE A 476 21.49 -14.98 15.14
C PHE A 476 22.09 -16.36 14.90
N ASN A 477 23.22 -16.44 14.17
CA ASN A 477 24.00 -17.68 13.94
C ASN A 477 23.15 -18.86 13.43
N ARG A 478 22.18 -18.59 12.51
CA ARG A 478 21.26 -19.60 11.96
C ARG A 478 20.43 -20.35 13.02
N ARG A 479 20.16 -19.72 14.14
CA ARG A 479 19.28 -20.29 15.18
C ARG A 479 17.82 -20.11 14.77
N TYR A 480 17.32 -20.99 13.92
CA TYR A 480 15.96 -20.94 13.35
C TYR A 480 14.92 -21.33 14.41
N SER A 481 14.48 -20.35 15.19
CA SER A 481 13.49 -20.52 16.25
C SER A 481 12.09 -20.20 15.70
N PHE A 482 11.25 -21.23 15.57
CA PHE A 482 9.86 -21.16 15.13
C PHE A 482 9.65 -20.49 13.74
N THR A 483 10.62 -20.56 12.86
CA THR A 483 10.52 -20.03 11.49
C THR A 483 10.32 -21.10 10.41
N PRO A 484 10.80 -22.36 10.57
CA PRO A 484 10.41 -23.43 9.65
C PRO A 484 8.90 -23.70 9.74
N MET A 485 8.26 -23.90 8.61
CA MET A 485 6.82 -24.16 8.52
C MET A 485 6.55 -25.52 7.89
N MET A 486 5.58 -26.24 8.45
CA MET A 486 4.98 -27.40 7.82
C MET A 486 3.66 -26.94 7.20
N ASN A 487 3.62 -26.89 5.88
CA ASN A 487 2.49 -26.36 5.12
C ASN A 487 1.44 -27.42 4.80
N PRO A 488 0.15 -27.02 4.69
CA PRO A 488 -0.88 -27.90 4.16
C PRO A 488 -0.70 -28.13 2.66
N ASP A 489 -1.46 -29.06 2.09
CA ASP A 489 -1.54 -29.23 0.65
C ASP A 489 -2.42 -28.15 0.02
N TYR A 490 -1.79 -27.09 -0.50
CA TYR A 490 -2.52 -25.94 -1.09
C TYR A 490 -3.32 -26.32 -2.34
N MET A 491 -2.96 -27.41 -3.05
CA MET A 491 -3.76 -27.88 -4.19
C MET A 491 -5.10 -28.44 -3.73
N LYS A 492 -5.10 -29.18 -2.60
CA LYS A 492 -6.36 -29.65 -1.99
C LYS A 492 -7.20 -28.50 -1.44
N ILE A 493 -6.55 -27.49 -0.84
CA ILE A 493 -7.25 -26.30 -0.36
C ILE A 493 -7.91 -25.56 -1.53
N ALA A 494 -7.17 -25.28 -2.59
CA ALA A 494 -7.71 -24.62 -3.79
C ALA A 494 -8.88 -25.42 -4.39
N SER A 495 -8.73 -26.74 -4.49
CA SER A 495 -9.78 -27.62 -4.97
C SER A 495 -11.05 -27.57 -4.09
N ALA A 496 -10.91 -27.47 -2.76
CA ALA A 496 -12.04 -27.34 -1.84
C ALA A 496 -12.83 -26.02 -2.03
N TYR A 497 -12.18 -24.98 -2.54
CA TYR A 497 -12.80 -23.70 -2.92
C TYR A 497 -13.07 -23.57 -4.41
N GLU A 498 -13.03 -24.68 -5.17
CA GLU A 498 -13.28 -24.71 -6.62
C GLU A 498 -12.38 -23.76 -7.44
N ILE A 499 -11.17 -23.48 -6.93
CA ILE A 499 -10.20 -22.58 -7.57
C ILE A 499 -9.21 -23.43 -8.38
N PRO A 500 -9.06 -23.18 -9.70
CA PRO A 500 -8.01 -23.80 -10.50
C PRO A 500 -6.62 -23.50 -9.92
N ALA A 501 -5.78 -24.55 -9.85
CA ALA A 501 -4.47 -24.40 -9.23
C ALA A 501 -3.39 -25.25 -9.90
N ARG A 502 -2.13 -24.79 -9.80
CA ARG A 502 -0.93 -25.54 -10.20
C ARG A 502 0.15 -25.36 -9.15
N ARG A 503 0.88 -26.47 -8.89
CA ARG A 503 2.14 -26.46 -8.13
C ARG A 503 3.27 -26.71 -9.10
N VAL A 504 4.33 -25.90 -9.01
CA VAL A 504 5.50 -25.96 -9.90
C VAL A 504 6.80 -25.98 -9.12
N PHE A 505 7.78 -26.71 -9.65
CA PHE A 505 9.11 -26.88 -9.08
C PHE A 505 10.22 -26.48 -10.07
N THR A 506 9.91 -26.42 -11.36
CA THR A 506 10.88 -26.16 -12.43
C THR A 506 10.47 -24.96 -13.28
N ARG A 507 11.43 -24.38 -13.99
CA ARG A 507 11.21 -23.24 -14.90
C ARG A 507 10.28 -23.58 -16.06
N GLU A 508 10.36 -24.83 -16.56
CA GLU A 508 9.47 -25.28 -17.63
C GLU A 508 8.02 -25.38 -17.16
N GLU A 509 7.80 -25.94 -15.96
CA GLU A 509 6.47 -26.01 -15.35
C GLU A 509 5.94 -24.60 -15.04
N LEU A 510 6.81 -23.69 -14.54
CA LEU A 510 6.46 -22.31 -14.23
C LEU A 510 5.94 -21.57 -15.47
N ALA A 511 6.66 -21.65 -16.61
CA ALA A 511 6.26 -20.97 -17.83
C ALA A 511 4.89 -21.46 -18.34
N LYS A 512 4.63 -22.78 -18.28
CA LYS A 512 3.34 -23.37 -18.66
C LYS A 512 2.21 -22.92 -17.72
N ALA A 513 2.47 -22.94 -16.39
CA ALA A 513 1.48 -22.59 -15.38
C ALA A 513 1.13 -21.09 -15.40
N ILE A 514 2.09 -20.21 -15.67
CA ILE A 514 1.84 -18.78 -15.87
C ILE A 514 0.93 -18.57 -17.09
N GLY A 515 1.23 -19.22 -18.23
CA GLY A 515 0.38 -19.15 -19.42
C GLY A 515 -1.05 -19.62 -19.14
N GLU A 516 -1.24 -20.72 -18.39
CA GLU A 516 -2.54 -21.22 -17.98
C GLU A 516 -3.24 -20.24 -17.03
N MET A 517 -2.52 -19.70 -16.05
CA MET A 517 -3.04 -18.72 -15.10
C MET A 517 -3.58 -17.46 -15.79
N ILE A 518 -2.82 -16.91 -16.73
CA ILE A 518 -3.22 -15.69 -17.46
C ILE A 518 -4.40 -15.98 -18.41
N ALA A 519 -4.42 -17.14 -19.05
CA ALA A 519 -5.51 -17.55 -19.94
C ALA A 519 -6.81 -17.93 -19.21
N THR A 520 -6.75 -18.20 -17.90
CA THR A 520 -7.92 -18.54 -17.10
C THR A 520 -8.78 -17.32 -16.85
N ASP A 521 -10.04 -17.35 -17.22
CA ASP A 521 -11.03 -16.37 -16.78
C ASP A 521 -11.42 -16.69 -15.33
N GLY A 522 -11.25 -15.73 -14.41
CA GLY A 522 -11.52 -15.92 -12.99
C GLY A 522 -10.25 -16.15 -12.13
N PRO A 523 -10.42 -16.67 -10.89
CA PRO A 523 -9.32 -16.87 -9.96
C PRO A 523 -8.39 -18.02 -10.38
N PHE A 524 -7.14 -17.96 -9.97
CA PHE A 524 -6.16 -19.02 -10.15
C PHE A 524 -5.12 -19.00 -9.04
N LEU A 525 -4.74 -20.17 -8.50
CA LEU A 525 -3.65 -20.30 -7.54
C LEU A 525 -2.44 -20.97 -8.19
N LEU A 526 -1.34 -20.26 -8.28
CA LEU A 526 -0.03 -20.77 -8.68
C LEU A 526 0.86 -20.91 -7.45
N GLU A 527 1.15 -22.13 -7.02
CA GLU A 527 2.13 -22.39 -5.97
C GLU A 527 3.50 -22.65 -6.61
N ALA A 528 4.42 -21.73 -6.44
CA ALA A 528 5.81 -21.87 -6.84
C ALA A 528 6.65 -22.32 -5.62
N CYS A 529 7.17 -23.55 -5.67
CA CYS A 529 8.10 -24.08 -4.68
C CYS A 529 9.49 -23.52 -4.94
N VAL A 530 9.89 -22.53 -4.16
CA VAL A 530 11.13 -21.77 -4.37
C VAL A 530 12.24 -22.20 -3.43
N GLU A 531 13.45 -21.68 -3.65
CA GLU A 531 14.60 -21.93 -2.76
C GLU A 531 14.28 -21.53 -1.32
N GLU A 532 14.53 -22.46 -0.39
CA GLU A 532 14.15 -22.32 1.03
C GLU A 532 14.98 -21.26 1.76
N GLU A 533 16.27 -21.19 1.50
CA GLU A 533 17.19 -20.26 2.15
C GLU A 533 17.57 -19.04 1.30
N GLY A 534 16.80 -18.74 0.26
CA GLY A 534 16.95 -17.52 -0.52
C GLY A 534 16.87 -16.26 0.35
N ASN A 535 17.67 -15.24 0.03
CA ASN A 535 17.73 -13.99 0.80
C ASN A 535 17.43 -12.79 -0.09
N VAL A 536 16.75 -11.79 0.48
CA VAL A 536 16.50 -10.52 -0.23
C VAL A 536 17.73 -9.65 -0.15
N MET A 537 18.36 -9.41 -1.30
CA MET A 537 19.52 -8.53 -1.45
C MET A 537 19.26 -7.47 -2.53
N PRO A 538 19.93 -6.31 -2.48
CA PRO A 538 20.79 -5.78 -1.42
C PRO A 538 20.02 -5.54 -0.10
N MET A 539 20.76 -5.40 1.00
CA MET A 539 20.16 -5.08 2.28
C MET A 539 21.01 -4.09 3.06
N THR A 540 20.42 -3.00 3.54
CA THR A 540 21.04 -2.16 4.57
C THR A 540 20.89 -2.86 5.92
N PRO A 541 22.00 -3.15 6.64
CA PRO A 541 21.90 -3.83 7.94
C PRO A 541 21.20 -2.93 8.96
N PRO A 542 20.57 -3.53 10.01
CA PRO A 542 19.90 -2.77 11.06
C PRO A 542 20.84 -1.74 11.71
N GLY A 543 20.39 -0.48 11.79
CA GLY A 543 21.19 0.63 12.32
C GLY A 543 22.34 1.07 11.43
N GLY A 544 22.48 0.50 10.23
CA GLY A 544 23.44 0.90 9.22
C GLY A 544 23.03 2.19 8.48
N SER A 545 24.02 2.85 7.89
CA SER A 545 23.76 3.96 6.97
C SER A 545 23.23 3.44 5.64
N VAL A 546 22.38 4.21 4.97
CA VAL A 546 21.76 3.87 3.69
C VAL A 546 22.76 3.49 2.59
N ASN A 547 23.98 3.99 2.66
CA ASN A 547 25.07 3.66 1.73
C ASN A 547 25.90 2.42 2.13
N GLN A 548 25.59 1.75 3.24
CA GLN A 548 26.27 0.55 3.73
C GLN A 548 25.45 -0.70 3.37
N MET A 549 25.27 -0.95 2.08
CA MET A 549 24.46 -2.07 1.61
C MET A 549 25.28 -3.36 1.48
N LEU A 550 24.75 -4.45 2.00
CA LEU A 550 25.24 -5.80 1.78
C LEU A 550 24.68 -6.32 0.45
N LEU A 551 25.51 -6.96 -0.34
CA LEU A 551 25.14 -7.57 -1.63
C LEU A 551 25.04 -9.10 -1.55
N GLU A 552 25.60 -9.69 -0.51
CA GLU A 552 25.65 -11.13 -0.24
C GLU A 552 25.58 -11.40 1.27
N CYS A 553 25.19 -12.62 1.68
CA CYS A 553 25.15 -13.08 3.08
C CYS A 553 26.36 -13.92 3.44
#